data_ba5872b72ec31c335e8f0bfa95a504cf
#
_entry.id   ba5872b72ec31c335e8f0bfa95a504cf
#
_cell.length_a   1.000
_cell.length_b   1.000
_cell.length_c   1.000
_cell.angle_alpha   90.00
_cell.angle_beta   90.00
_cell.angle_gamma   90.00
#
_symmetry.space_group_name_H-M   'P 1'
#
loop_
_entity.id
_entity.type
_entity.pdbx_description
1 polymer ?
#
loop_
_entity_poly.entity_id
_entity_poly.type
_entity_poly.pdbx_seq_one_letter_code
_entity_poly.pdbx_strand_id
1 'polypeptide(L)'
;MNRTLLPVPRTGAVRIPASKSQAHRMLICAALSRTPGHLMLDGFSEDIEATMQCLRALGAKIEAEADGLWIEPPAVYPAQAALDAGESGSTLRFLLPVLGALGVRAQIRMHGRLPERPLSPLWELLEAHGMQLRREDDLLHVCGQLQAGSYALPGNVSSQFVSGLLFALPLLAEDSVLTVTGQLQSAQYVAMTEQALRAAGIHFEKNGQCWTIPGGQRYAAPGRQLVEGDWSNAAFFLCMGALSRQGVRVSGLDPASLQADRAITEILMRFGAEVNIEGDTVTVRRGTLRGITLDAGPVPDLVPVVSVLAALCAGETRIENAARLRIKESDRLRTTAALIEALGGTVRELPDGLVITGQPALAGGSVDASGDHRIAMSAAVAACGCTQPVTVCGSACVAKSYPAFWEDFTALQEEAL
;
A
#
# COMPACT_ATOMS: atom_id res chain seq x y z
N MET A 1 -7.57 4.36 20.91
CA MET A 1 -9.03 4.17 20.84
C MET A 1 -9.31 2.67 20.71
N ASN A 2 -10.32 2.14 21.38
CA ASN A 2 -10.72 0.75 21.23
C ASN A 2 -12.13 0.69 20.63
N ARG A 3 -12.41 -0.36 19.86
CA ARG A 3 -13.72 -0.59 19.24
C ARG A 3 -14.15 -2.04 19.44
N THR A 4 -15.35 -2.25 19.95
CA THR A 4 -15.95 -3.59 20.10
C THR A 4 -16.92 -3.85 18.95
N LEU A 5 -16.79 -5.00 18.31
CA LEU A 5 -17.51 -5.43 17.13
C LEU A 5 -18.38 -6.64 17.47
N LEU A 6 -19.61 -6.65 16.98
CA LEU A 6 -20.53 -7.78 17.14
C LEU A 6 -20.12 -8.96 16.26
N PRO A 7 -20.29 -10.20 16.73
CA PRO A 7 -19.90 -11.42 16.03
C PRO A 7 -21.00 -11.86 15.04
N VAL A 8 -21.21 -11.04 14.01
CA VAL A 8 -22.24 -11.29 12.99
C VAL A 8 -21.68 -11.04 11.59
N PRO A 9 -22.00 -11.89 10.60
CA PRO A 9 -21.65 -11.61 9.20
C PRO A 9 -22.26 -10.30 8.74
N ARG A 10 -21.60 -9.65 7.80
CA ARG A 10 -22.02 -8.37 7.23
C ARG A 10 -22.39 -8.53 5.76
N THR A 11 -23.40 -7.78 5.33
CA THR A 11 -23.90 -7.77 3.96
C THR A 11 -24.22 -6.35 3.50
N GLY A 12 -24.26 -6.12 2.19
CA GLY A 12 -24.59 -4.80 1.62
C GLY A 12 -23.63 -4.36 0.53
N ALA A 13 -23.45 -3.05 0.43
CA ALA A 13 -22.59 -2.45 -0.59
C ALA A 13 -21.70 -1.36 0.02
N VAL A 14 -20.47 -1.27 -0.48
CA VAL A 14 -19.52 -0.21 -0.15
C VAL A 14 -18.86 0.29 -1.43
N ARG A 15 -18.62 1.61 -1.50
CA ARG A 15 -17.75 2.21 -2.51
C ARG A 15 -16.38 2.37 -1.91
N ILE A 16 -15.37 1.77 -2.55
CA ILE A 16 -14.01 1.78 -2.03
C ILE A 16 -13.33 3.13 -2.28
N PRO A 17 -12.54 3.67 -1.33
CA PRO A 17 -11.78 4.90 -1.54
C PRO A 17 -10.67 4.72 -2.58
N ALA A 18 -10.13 5.85 -3.03
CA ALA A 18 -9.04 5.93 -3.99
C ALA A 18 -7.79 5.17 -3.51
N SER A 19 -7.10 4.52 -4.46
CA SER A 19 -5.88 3.77 -4.19
C SER A 19 -4.75 4.66 -3.69
N LYS A 20 -4.34 4.41 -2.44
CA LYS A 20 -3.18 5.05 -1.84
C LYS A 20 -1.92 4.89 -2.72
N SER A 21 -1.69 3.68 -3.19
CA SER A 21 -0.51 3.35 -4.00
C SER A 21 -0.47 4.07 -5.34
N GLN A 22 -1.63 4.29 -5.96
CA GLN A 22 -1.73 5.06 -7.20
C GLN A 22 -1.67 6.56 -6.92
N ALA A 23 -2.37 7.04 -5.89
CA ALA A 23 -2.40 8.46 -5.52
C ALA A 23 -1.00 9.03 -5.26
N HIS A 24 -0.15 8.35 -4.49
CA HIS A 24 1.24 8.77 -4.28
C HIS A 24 1.97 9.04 -5.59
N ARG A 25 1.84 8.12 -6.56
CA ARG A 25 2.53 8.19 -7.85
C ARG A 25 2.04 9.36 -8.69
N MET A 26 0.73 9.50 -8.78
CA MET A 26 0.11 10.56 -9.56
C MET A 26 0.37 11.94 -8.95
N LEU A 27 0.33 12.09 -7.62
CA LEU A 27 0.68 13.31 -6.91
C LEU A 27 2.13 13.74 -7.18
N ILE A 28 3.08 12.79 -7.10
CA ILE A 28 4.50 13.06 -7.37
C ILE A 28 4.69 13.49 -8.84
N CYS A 29 4.10 12.75 -9.79
CA CYS A 29 4.19 13.13 -11.21
C CYS A 29 3.58 14.50 -11.48
N ALA A 30 2.42 14.82 -10.89
CA ALA A 30 1.78 16.12 -11.05
C ALA A 30 2.60 17.26 -10.46
N ALA A 31 3.18 17.07 -9.25
CA ALA A 31 4.02 18.08 -8.60
C ALA A 31 5.39 18.28 -9.28
N LEU A 32 5.90 17.28 -10.00
CA LEU A 32 7.12 17.38 -10.80
C LEU A 32 6.86 17.92 -12.21
N SER A 33 5.60 18.09 -12.60
CA SER A 33 5.23 18.57 -13.94
C SER A 33 5.54 20.06 -14.13
N ARG A 34 5.32 20.57 -15.35
CA ARG A 34 5.42 21.99 -15.66
C ARG A 34 4.08 22.69 -15.81
N THR A 35 3.03 21.92 -15.86
CA THR A 35 1.65 22.39 -16.03
C THR A 35 0.80 21.87 -14.88
N PRO A 36 -0.19 22.64 -14.45
CA PRO A 36 -1.15 22.18 -13.44
C PRO A 36 -1.86 20.91 -13.87
N GLY A 37 -2.22 20.08 -12.89
CA GLY A 37 -2.98 18.85 -13.07
C GLY A 37 -4.14 18.75 -12.09
N HIS A 38 -5.12 17.91 -12.41
CA HIS A 38 -6.25 17.63 -11.54
C HIS A 38 -6.37 16.13 -11.28
N LEU A 39 -6.33 15.72 -10.03
CA LEU A 39 -6.52 14.34 -9.62
C LEU A 39 -7.90 14.17 -8.99
N MET A 40 -8.73 13.36 -9.62
CA MET A 40 -10.05 12.98 -9.07
C MET A 40 -9.87 11.82 -8.11
N LEU A 41 -10.16 12.02 -6.84
CA LEU A 41 -10.10 11.00 -5.80
C LEU A 41 -10.99 11.37 -4.61
N ASP A 42 -11.51 10.34 -3.96
CA ASP A 42 -12.38 10.47 -2.80
C ASP A 42 -11.59 10.22 -1.50
N GLY A 43 -11.55 11.23 -0.62
CA GLY A 43 -10.92 11.11 0.69
C GLY A 43 -9.39 11.01 0.64
N PHE A 44 -8.76 11.30 1.76
CA PHE A 44 -7.30 11.26 1.89
C PHE A 44 -6.93 10.44 3.12
N SER A 45 -6.11 9.42 2.94
CA SER A 45 -5.48 8.72 4.05
C SER A 45 -4.31 9.55 4.62
N GLU A 46 -3.91 9.27 5.85
CA GLU A 46 -2.76 9.93 6.47
C GLU A 46 -1.49 9.81 5.62
N ASP A 47 -1.26 8.67 4.96
CA ASP A 47 -0.12 8.48 4.06
C ASP A 47 -0.20 9.38 2.81
N ILE A 48 -1.40 9.57 2.21
CA ILE A 48 -1.60 10.48 1.08
C ILE A 48 -1.36 11.92 1.55
N GLU A 49 -1.92 12.30 2.69
CA GLU A 49 -1.74 13.65 3.26
C GLU A 49 -0.26 13.94 3.53
N ALA A 50 0.51 12.98 4.07
CA ALA A 50 1.95 13.13 4.26
C ALA A 50 2.68 13.43 2.94
N THR A 51 2.30 12.75 1.83
CA THR A 51 2.87 13.06 0.51
C THR A 51 2.49 14.46 0.05
N MET A 52 1.21 14.86 0.20
CA MET A 52 0.76 16.21 -0.16
C MET A 52 1.52 17.30 0.62
N GLN A 53 1.70 17.12 1.93
CA GLN A 53 2.44 18.05 2.77
C GLN A 53 3.92 18.15 2.36
N CYS A 54 4.56 17.01 2.07
CA CYS A 54 5.93 17.02 1.55
C CYS A 54 6.04 17.76 0.21
N LEU A 55 5.10 17.56 -0.70
CA LEU A 55 5.08 18.24 -2.00
C LEU A 55 4.80 19.74 -1.85
N ARG A 56 3.93 20.14 -0.90
CA ARG A 56 3.71 21.56 -0.53
C ARG A 56 4.98 22.18 0.03
N ALA A 57 5.72 21.46 0.89
CA ALA A 57 7.00 21.93 1.40
C ALA A 57 8.06 22.10 0.31
N LEU A 58 7.94 21.38 -0.81
CA LEU A 58 8.75 21.55 -2.02
C LEU A 58 8.23 22.66 -2.95
N GLY A 59 7.17 23.37 -2.57
CA GLY A 59 6.65 24.54 -3.25
C GLY A 59 5.45 24.27 -4.18
N ALA A 60 4.95 23.05 -4.27
CA ALA A 60 3.73 22.78 -4.99
C ALA A 60 2.51 23.38 -4.27
N LYS A 61 1.56 23.96 -5.00
CA LYS A 61 0.25 24.29 -4.45
C LYS A 61 -0.69 23.12 -4.71
N ILE A 62 -1.29 22.61 -3.66
CA ILE A 62 -2.23 21.50 -3.71
C ILE A 62 -3.48 21.93 -2.97
N GLU A 63 -4.56 22.10 -3.71
CA GLU A 63 -5.85 22.57 -3.20
C GLU A 63 -6.91 21.50 -3.37
N ALA A 64 -7.74 21.32 -2.35
CA ALA A 64 -8.88 20.42 -2.44
C ALA A 64 -10.01 21.07 -3.25
N GLU A 65 -10.57 20.33 -4.18
CA GLU A 65 -11.74 20.68 -4.96
C GLU A 65 -12.89 19.71 -4.69
N ALA A 66 -14.06 19.98 -5.25
CA ALA A 66 -15.27 19.19 -4.99
C ALA A 66 -15.13 17.70 -5.34
N ASP A 67 -14.27 17.37 -6.31
CA ASP A 67 -14.09 16.02 -6.84
C ASP A 67 -12.62 15.55 -6.83
N GLY A 68 -11.76 16.20 -6.05
CA GLY A 68 -10.37 15.78 -5.93
C GLY A 68 -9.39 16.88 -5.53
N LEU A 69 -8.26 16.92 -6.21
CA LEU A 69 -7.15 17.82 -5.95
C LEU A 69 -6.72 18.55 -7.21
N TRP A 70 -6.59 19.87 -7.11
CA TRP A 70 -5.85 20.69 -8.05
C TRP A 70 -4.40 20.78 -7.59
N ILE A 71 -3.46 20.51 -8.49
CA ILE A 71 -2.03 20.54 -8.22
C ILE A 71 -1.37 21.53 -9.19
N GLU A 72 -0.81 22.60 -8.64
CA GLU A 72 0.05 23.53 -9.37
C GLU A 72 1.51 23.28 -8.98
N PRO A 73 2.37 22.83 -9.91
CA PRO A 73 3.77 22.56 -9.62
C PRO A 73 4.53 23.85 -9.29
N PRO A 74 5.64 23.78 -8.51
CA PRO A 74 6.43 24.94 -8.19
C PRO A 74 7.13 25.49 -9.44
N ALA A 75 7.16 26.82 -9.60
CA ALA A 75 7.95 27.46 -10.64
C ALA A 75 9.47 27.27 -10.42
N VAL A 76 9.89 27.25 -9.14
CA VAL A 76 11.27 26.99 -8.70
C VAL A 76 11.20 26.19 -7.40
N TYR A 77 12.00 25.15 -7.30
CA TYR A 77 12.12 24.38 -6.06
C TYR A 77 12.92 25.14 -5.01
N PRO A 78 12.61 25.04 -3.72
CA PRO A 78 13.36 25.70 -2.65
C PRO A 78 14.75 25.08 -2.53
N ALA A 79 15.75 25.87 -2.17
CA ALA A 79 17.09 25.36 -1.89
C ALA A 79 17.12 24.47 -0.63
N GLN A 80 16.18 24.67 0.30
CA GLN A 80 16.03 23.90 1.54
C GLN A 80 14.57 23.66 1.83
N ALA A 81 14.25 22.46 2.38
CA ALA A 81 12.90 22.10 2.79
C ALA A 81 12.88 21.28 4.08
N ALA A 82 11.84 21.46 4.90
CA ALA A 82 11.51 20.57 6.00
C ALA A 82 10.27 19.77 5.62
N LEU A 83 10.42 18.45 5.59
CA LEU A 83 9.39 17.51 5.20
C LEU A 83 8.97 16.67 6.41
N ASP A 84 7.71 16.27 6.42
CA ASP A 84 7.20 15.28 7.37
C ASP A 84 6.60 14.11 6.59
N ALA A 85 7.27 12.97 6.61
CA ALA A 85 6.83 11.76 5.92
C ALA A 85 5.78 10.97 6.72
N GLY A 86 5.44 11.41 7.94
CA GLY A 86 4.57 10.65 8.82
C GLY A 86 5.11 9.24 9.05
N GLU A 87 4.25 8.25 8.94
CA GLU A 87 4.64 6.84 8.91
C GLU A 87 4.69 6.26 7.48
N SER A 88 4.60 7.12 6.46
CA SER A 88 4.49 6.71 5.06
C SER A 88 5.82 6.29 4.46
N GLY A 89 6.03 4.98 4.35
CA GLY A 89 7.20 4.44 3.67
C GLY A 89 7.25 4.78 2.18
N SER A 90 6.10 4.99 1.53
CA SER A 90 6.04 5.42 0.11
C SER A 90 6.51 6.85 -0.03
N THR A 91 6.01 7.76 0.79
CA THR A 91 6.42 9.19 0.79
C THR A 91 7.93 9.31 0.94
N LEU A 92 8.49 8.68 1.99
CA LEU A 92 9.94 8.72 2.26
C LEU A 92 10.75 8.18 1.07
N ARG A 93 10.46 6.96 0.64
CA ARG A 93 11.30 6.24 -0.34
C ARG A 93 11.14 6.75 -1.76
N PHE A 94 10.00 7.35 -2.09
CA PHE A 94 9.81 7.96 -3.41
C PHE A 94 10.48 9.34 -3.49
N LEU A 95 10.32 10.16 -2.45
CA LEU A 95 10.86 11.51 -2.47
C LEU A 95 12.36 11.57 -2.19
N LEU A 96 12.94 10.61 -1.47
CA LEU A 96 14.36 10.64 -1.13
C LEU A 96 15.29 10.77 -2.36
N PRO A 97 15.18 9.93 -3.42
CA PRO A 97 15.98 10.14 -4.63
C PRO A 97 15.58 11.40 -5.41
N VAL A 98 14.30 11.78 -5.38
CA VAL A 98 13.79 13.00 -6.05
C VAL A 98 14.44 14.26 -5.46
N LEU A 99 14.58 14.33 -4.14
CA LEU A 99 15.27 15.45 -3.47
C LEU A 99 16.70 15.58 -3.97
N GLY A 100 17.41 14.46 -4.11
CA GLY A 100 18.76 14.45 -4.69
C GLY A 100 18.79 14.90 -6.15
N ALA A 101 17.83 14.46 -6.97
CA ALA A 101 17.75 14.88 -8.36
C ALA A 101 17.42 16.37 -8.51
N LEU A 102 16.64 16.93 -7.62
CA LEU A 102 16.30 18.36 -7.56
C LEU A 102 17.41 19.21 -6.89
N GLY A 103 18.39 18.61 -6.22
CA GLY A 103 19.43 19.30 -5.46
C GLY A 103 18.90 20.01 -4.22
N VAL A 104 17.76 19.61 -3.68
CA VAL A 104 17.13 20.21 -2.51
C VAL A 104 17.76 19.65 -1.24
N ARG A 105 18.30 20.52 -0.38
CA ARG A 105 18.70 20.13 0.96
C ARG A 105 17.45 19.96 1.82
N ALA A 106 17.28 18.79 2.44
CA ALA A 106 16.07 18.50 3.19
C ALA A 106 16.33 17.91 4.58
N GLN A 107 15.38 18.16 5.49
CA GLN A 107 15.20 17.43 6.73
C GLN A 107 13.87 16.72 6.65
N ILE A 108 13.87 15.38 6.78
CA ILE A 108 12.67 14.56 6.68
C ILE A 108 12.39 13.96 8.05
N ARG A 109 11.28 14.36 8.67
CA ARG A 109 10.78 13.77 9.91
C ARG A 109 10.04 12.48 9.59
N MET A 110 10.24 11.49 10.45
CA MET A 110 9.62 10.15 10.35
C MET A 110 8.95 9.82 11.67
N HIS A 111 7.81 9.13 11.63
CA HIS A 111 7.05 8.78 12.83
C HIS A 111 6.87 7.26 12.97
N GLY A 112 6.41 6.85 14.16
CA GLY A 112 6.13 5.45 14.46
C GLY A 112 7.33 4.54 14.19
N ARG A 113 7.10 3.48 13.46
CA ARG A 113 8.15 2.53 13.08
C ARG A 113 8.92 2.89 11.81
N LEU A 114 8.59 4.00 11.14
CA LEU A 114 9.26 4.36 9.88
C LEU A 114 10.79 4.53 10.04
N PRO A 115 11.31 5.12 11.14
CA PRO A 115 12.76 5.21 11.37
C PRO A 115 13.47 3.84 11.44
N GLU A 116 12.78 2.80 11.92
CA GLU A 116 13.36 1.46 12.07
C GLU A 116 13.37 0.66 10.75
N ARG A 117 12.54 1.07 9.79
CA ARG A 117 12.40 0.36 8.51
C ARG A 117 13.62 0.60 7.63
N PRO A 118 14.19 -0.46 7.00
CA PRO A 118 15.44 -0.34 6.26
C PRO A 118 15.33 0.63 5.08
N LEU A 119 16.38 1.43 4.91
CA LEU A 119 16.65 2.21 3.70
C LEU A 119 17.80 1.62 2.89
N SER A 120 18.64 0.77 3.49
CA SER A 120 19.66 0.00 2.77
C SER A 120 18.99 -1.05 1.83
N PRO A 121 19.49 -1.27 0.62
CA PRO A 121 20.71 -0.71 0.02
C PRO A 121 20.49 0.60 -0.75
N LEU A 122 19.30 1.21 -0.71
CA LEU A 122 19.07 2.51 -1.38
C LEU A 122 19.97 3.60 -0.80
N TRP A 123 20.18 3.60 0.51
CA TRP A 123 21.03 4.56 1.20
C TRP A 123 22.43 4.64 0.59
N GLU A 124 23.10 3.50 0.56
CA GLU A 124 24.47 3.38 0.05
C GLU A 124 24.56 3.70 -1.44
N LEU A 125 23.53 3.34 -2.19
CA LEU A 125 23.44 3.62 -3.62
C LEU A 125 23.31 5.13 -3.88
N LEU A 126 22.52 5.84 -3.11
CA LEU A 126 22.36 7.29 -3.23
C LEU A 126 23.66 8.05 -2.84
N GLU A 127 24.34 7.59 -1.79
CA GLU A 127 25.64 8.16 -1.39
C GLU A 127 26.71 7.92 -2.44
N ALA A 128 26.76 6.72 -3.05
CA ALA A 128 27.68 6.42 -4.12
C ALA A 128 27.46 7.31 -5.37
N HIS A 129 26.26 7.90 -5.51
CA HIS A 129 25.90 8.78 -6.61
C HIS A 129 25.77 10.26 -6.18
N GLY A 130 26.49 10.69 -5.14
CA GLY A 130 26.70 12.11 -4.83
C GLY A 130 25.77 12.70 -3.77
N MET A 131 24.84 11.95 -3.24
CA MET A 131 24.06 12.40 -2.08
C MET A 131 24.84 12.20 -0.78
N GLN A 132 24.42 12.91 0.27
CA GLN A 132 24.90 12.73 1.63
C GLN A 132 23.69 12.59 2.54
N LEU A 133 23.63 11.50 3.28
CA LEU A 133 22.54 11.15 4.14
C LEU A 133 23.03 11.01 5.59
N ARG A 134 22.30 11.56 6.53
CA ARG A 134 22.60 11.42 7.96
C ARG A 134 21.30 11.28 8.73
N ARG A 135 21.19 10.25 9.53
CA ARG A 135 20.03 10.03 10.40
C ARG A 135 20.35 10.38 11.84
N GLU A 136 19.48 11.13 12.46
CA GLU A 136 19.48 11.45 13.89
C GLU A 136 18.09 11.09 14.42
N ASP A 137 17.98 9.98 15.12
CA ASP A 137 16.71 9.43 15.64
C ASP A 137 15.62 9.32 14.56
N ASP A 138 14.59 10.16 14.66
CA ASP A 138 13.44 10.23 13.76
C ASP A 138 13.63 11.23 12.60
N LEU A 139 14.79 11.85 12.49
CA LEU A 139 15.10 12.88 11.51
C LEU A 139 16.16 12.39 10.52
N LEU A 140 15.85 12.44 9.22
CA LEU A 140 16.77 12.17 8.13
C LEU A 140 17.20 13.46 7.46
N HIS A 141 18.49 13.78 7.54
CA HIS A 141 19.12 14.88 6.83
C HIS A 141 19.59 14.44 5.46
N VAL A 142 19.25 15.20 4.44
CA VAL A 142 19.52 14.92 3.03
C VAL A 142 20.18 16.12 2.39
N CYS A 143 21.31 15.93 1.72
CA CYS A 143 21.95 16.96 0.89
C CYS A 143 22.77 16.31 -0.24
N GLY A 144 23.39 17.14 -1.09
CA GLY A 144 24.12 16.68 -2.28
C GLY A 144 23.23 16.60 -3.51
N GLN A 145 23.86 16.47 -4.66
CA GLN A 145 23.21 16.35 -5.97
C GLN A 145 23.35 14.93 -6.47
N LEU A 146 22.22 14.27 -6.73
CA LEU A 146 22.22 12.95 -7.35
C LEU A 146 22.80 13.03 -8.76
N GLN A 147 23.70 12.13 -9.09
CA GLN A 147 24.40 12.07 -10.37
C GLN A 147 23.86 10.96 -11.24
N ALA A 148 23.81 11.18 -12.56
CA ALA A 148 23.47 10.16 -13.52
C ALA A 148 24.51 9.02 -13.54
N GLY A 149 24.10 7.84 -14.03
CA GLY A 149 24.99 6.69 -14.12
C GLY A 149 24.29 5.35 -14.03
N SER A 150 25.04 4.35 -13.59
CA SER A 150 24.54 2.97 -13.47
C SER A 150 24.15 2.65 -12.04
N TYR A 151 22.88 2.36 -11.84
CA TYR A 151 22.26 2.03 -10.57
C TYR A 151 21.92 0.53 -10.53
N ALA A 152 22.29 -0.16 -9.46
CA ALA A 152 21.95 -1.56 -9.26
C ALA A 152 21.35 -1.80 -7.87
N LEU A 153 20.21 -2.46 -7.83
CA LEU A 153 19.48 -2.81 -6.59
C LEU A 153 19.05 -4.27 -6.59
N PRO A 154 19.11 -4.99 -5.46
CA PRO A 154 18.51 -6.30 -5.35
C PRO A 154 16.98 -6.20 -5.33
N GLY A 155 16.30 -7.08 -6.09
CA GLY A 155 14.84 -7.07 -6.25
C GLY A 155 14.04 -7.57 -5.05
N ASN A 156 14.70 -8.17 -4.07
CA ASN A 156 14.05 -8.81 -2.93
C ASN A 156 13.88 -7.90 -1.70
N VAL A 157 14.30 -6.64 -1.73
CA VAL A 157 14.21 -5.73 -0.58
C VAL A 157 12.94 -4.88 -0.66
N SER A 158 12.84 -3.97 -1.63
CA SER A 158 11.68 -3.09 -1.74
C SER A 158 11.47 -2.56 -3.15
N SER A 159 10.29 -2.80 -3.70
CA SER A 159 9.86 -2.17 -4.98
C SER A 159 9.75 -0.63 -4.87
N GLN A 160 9.64 -0.08 -3.66
CA GLN A 160 9.61 1.36 -3.43
C GLN A 160 10.96 2.02 -3.75
N PHE A 161 12.08 1.32 -3.58
CA PHE A 161 13.41 1.83 -3.93
C PHE A 161 13.54 2.00 -5.45
N VAL A 162 13.10 1.00 -6.20
CA VAL A 162 13.05 1.05 -7.67
C VAL A 162 12.15 2.19 -8.13
N SER A 163 10.95 2.30 -7.55
CA SER A 163 10.00 3.37 -7.88
C SER A 163 10.55 4.77 -7.59
N GLY A 164 11.23 4.96 -6.46
CA GLY A 164 11.84 6.24 -6.10
C GLY A 164 12.91 6.67 -7.10
N LEU A 165 13.79 5.74 -7.51
CA LEU A 165 14.79 6.00 -8.54
C LEU A 165 14.15 6.30 -9.90
N LEU A 166 13.11 5.56 -10.29
CA LEU A 166 12.38 5.81 -11.55
C LEU A 166 11.76 7.21 -11.60
N PHE A 167 11.33 7.78 -10.46
CA PHE A 167 10.89 9.18 -10.41
C PHE A 167 12.04 10.19 -10.52
N ALA A 168 13.21 9.85 -9.99
CA ALA A 168 14.34 10.79 -9.90
C ALA A 168 15.19 10.85 -11.16
N LEU A 169 15.53 9.68 -11.73
CA LEU A 169 16.53 9.56 -12.81
C LEU A 169 16.19 10.36 -14.08
N PRO A 170 14.91 10.49 -14.51
CA PRO A 170 14.56 11.30 -15.68
C PRO A 170 14.89 12.80 -15.50
N LEU A 171 14.98 13.29 -14.27
CA LEU A 171 15.28 14.70 -13.94
C LEU A 171 16.76 15.05 -14.04
N LEU A 172 17.64 14.05 -14.05
CA LEU A 172 19.09 14.23 -14.14
C LEU A 172 19.50 14.73 -15.53
N ALA A 173 20.63 15.41 -15.63
CA ALA A 173 21.08 16.00 -16.90
C ALA A 173 21.48 14.95 -17.95
N GLU A 174 22.04 13.84 -17.49
CA GLU A 174 22.57 12.76 -18.35
C GLU A 174 21.76 11.48 -18.17
N ASP A 175 21.96 10.54 -19.11
CA ASP A 175 21.27 9.25 -19.11
C ASP A 175 21.66 8.37 -17.93
N SER A 176 20.74 7.56 -17.49
CA SER A 176 20.96 6.59 -16.41
C SER A 176 20.45 5.20 -16.78
N VAL A 177 21.07 4.19 -16.19
CA VAL A 177 20.63 2.80 -16.28
C VAL A 177 20.31 2.29 -14.90
N LEU A 178 19.09 1.79 -14.70
CA LEU A 178 18.66 1.14 -13.46
C LEU A 178 18.51 -0.36 -13.71
N THR A 179 19.26 -1.18 -12.97
CA THR A 179 19.19 -2.64 -13.06
C THR A 179 18.74 -3.22 -11.72
N VAL A 180 17.75 -4.09 -11.75
CA VAL A 180 17.33 -4.87 -10.59
C VAL A 180 17.90 -6.27 -10.70
N THR A 181 18.72 -6.66 -9.72
CA THR A 181 19.36 -7.97 -9.66
C THR A 181 18.50 -8.98 -8.89
N GLY A 182 18.53 -10.24 -9.30
CA GLY A 182 17.70 -11.28 -8.71
C GLY A 182 16.22 -11.14 -9.07
N GLN A 183 15.34 -11.74 -8.29
CA GLN A 183 13.89 -11.69 -8.54
C GLN A 183 13.29 -10.39 -7.98
N LEU A 184 12.66 -9.59 -8.83
CA LEU A 184 11.89 -8.42 -8.42
C LEU A 184 10.58 -8.85 -7.77
N GLN A 185 10.52 -8.71 -6.45
CA GLN A 185 9.29 -8.93 -5.70
C GLN A 185 8.35 -7.72 -5.79
N SER A 186 7.04 -7.98 -5.78
CA SER A 186 6.01 -6.94 -5.94
C SER A 186 6.22 -6.09 -7.22
N ALA A 187 6.52 -6.75 -8.34
CA ALA A 187 6.80 -6.11 -9.63
C ALA A 187 5.65 -5.22 -10.12
N GLN A 188 4.40 -5.54 -9.76
CA GLN A 188 3.22 -4.76 -10.12
C GLN A 188 3.28 -3.32 -9.58
N TYR A 189 3.84 -3.10 -8.37
CA TYR A 189 4.03 -1.75 -7.86
C TYR A 189 5.05 -0.93 -8.66
N VAL A 190 6.05 -1.59 -9.25
CA VAL A 190 6.95 -0.94 -10.22
C VAL A 190 6.21 -0.65 -11.52
N ALA A 191 5.40 -1.58 -12.02
CA ALA A 191 4.58 -1.37 -13.21
C ALA A 191 3.59 -0.19 -13.06
N MET A 192 2.99 -0.01 -11.86
CA MET A 192 2.19 1.19 -11.55
C MET A 192 3.02 2.48 -11.65
N THR A 193 4.28 2.44 -11.22
CA THR A 193 5.19 3.60 -11.37
C THR A 193 5.51 3.86 -12.84
N GLU A 194 5.80 2.83 -13.62
CA GLU A 194 6.02 2.93 -15.06
C GLU A 194 4.79 3.52 -15.78
N GLN A 195 3.59 3.10 -15.40
CA GLN A 195 2.34 3.64 -15.95
C GLN A 195 2.19 5.12 -15.64
N ALA A 196 2.41 5.54 -14.38
CA ALA A 196 2.33 6.94 -13.97
C ALA A 196 3.37 7.81 -14.69
N LEU A 197 4.60 7.32 -14.86
CA LEU A 197 5.66 8.01 -15.58
C LEU A 197 5.31 8.20 -17.06
N ARG A 198 4.84 7.14 -17.75
CA ARG A 198 4.41 7.24 -19.15
C ARG A 198 3.23 8.22 -19.32
N ALA A 199 2.26 8.18 -18.40
CA ALA A 199 1.16 9.13 -18.39
C ALA A 199 1.64 10.57 -18.18
N ALA A 200 2.73 10.77 -17.43
CA ALA A 200 3.39 12.06 -17.23
C ALA A 200 4.41 12.42 -18.33
N GLY A 201 4.42 11.71 -19.46
CA GLY A 201 5.28 12.00 -20.62
C GLY A 201 6.74 11.59 -20.45
N ILE A 202 7.07 10.79 -19.46
CA ILE A 202 8.42 10.27 -19.24
C ILE A 202 8.68 9.03 -20.08
N HIS A 203 9.80 9.03 -20.79
CA HIS A 203 10.23 7.94 -21.65
C HIS A 203 11.36 7.15 -21.00
N PHE A 204 11.32 5.85 -21.16
CA PHE A 204 12.38 4.91 -20.80
C PHE A 204 12.24 3.64 -21.63
N GLU A 205 13.35 2.98 -21.88
CA GLU A 205 13.37 1.64 -22.45
C GLU A 205 13.50 0.61 -21.33
N LYS A 206 12.76 -0.50 -21.44
CA LYS A 206 12.80 -1.58 -20.48
C LYS A 206 13.14 -2.89 -21.16
N ASN A 207 14.20 -3.53 -20.68
CA ASN A 207 14.58 -4.88 -21.09
C ASN A 207 14.69 -5.77 -19.85
N GLY A 208 13.68 -6.64 -19.64
CA GLY A 208 13.55 -7.43 -18.41
C GLY A 208 13.46 -6.56 -17.16
N GLN A 209 14.45 -6.62 -16.29
CA GLN A 209 14.57 -5.83 -15.07
C GLN A 209 15.63 -4.71 -15.17
N CYS A 210 15.88 -4.23 -16.39
CA CYS A 210 16.79 -3.13 -16.69
C CYS A 210 16.02 -2.01 -17.38
N TRP A 211 16.16 -0.78 -16.88
CA TRP A 211 15.59 0.45 -17.44
C TRP A 211 16.71 1.35 -17.92
N THR A 212 16.69 1.72 -19.19
CA THR A 212 17.52 2.80 -19.76
C THR A 212 16.67 4.06 -19.77
N ILE A 213 17.11 5.08 -19.06
CA ILE A 213 16.34 6.28 -18.76
C ILE A 213 17.12 7.48 -19.29
N PRO A 214 16.68 8.09 -20.40
CA PRO A 214 17.25 9.35 -20.89
C PRO A 214 17.15 10.44 -19.83
N GLY A 215 18.19 11.24 -19.70
CA GLY A 215 18.21 12.39 -18.81
C GLY A 215 17.54 13.63 -19.40
N GLY A 216 17.49 14.71 -18.63
CA GLY A 216 16.97 16.02 -19.06
C GLY A 216 15.47 16.03 -19.36
N GLN A 217 14.73 15.02 -18.95
CA GLN A 217 13.30 14.92 -19.22
C GLN A 217 12.47 15.84 -18.33
N ARG A 218 11.26 16.08 -18.74
CA ARG A 218 10.32 16.99 -18.09
C ARG A 218 8.99 16.31 -17.95
N TYR A 219 8.49 16.29 -16.73
CA TYR A 219 7.15 15.80 -16.44
C TYR A 219 6.10 16.74 -17.06
N ALA A 220 5.03 16.16 -17.56
CA ALA A 220 3.84 16.87 -18.03
C ALA A 220 2.61 16.31 -17.28
N ALA A 221 1.78 17.20 -16.74
CA ALA A 221 0.53 16.76 -16.14
C ALA A 221 -0.42 16.32 -17.27
N PRO A 222 -0.96 15.10 -17.23
CA PRO A 222 -1.87 14.60 -18.27
C PRO A 222 -3.30 15.18 -18.17
N GLY A 223 -3.45 16.34 -17.52
CA GLY A 223 -4.74 17.00 -17.32
C GLY A 223 -5.53 16.39 -16.18
N ARG A 224 -6.80 16.03 -16.41
CA ARG A 224 -7.68 15.45 -15.40
C ARG A 224 -7.54 13.93 -15.37
N GLN A 225 -7.19 13.38 -14.21
CA GLN A 225 -6.95 11.95 -14.02
C GLN A 225 -7.77 11.40 -12.85
N LEU A 226 -8.35 10.23 -13.04
CA LEU A 226 -9.02 9.48 -11.98
C LEU A 226 -8.02 8.58 -11.27
N VAL A 227 -7.97 8.64 -9.95
CA VAL A 227 -7.32 7.64 -9.10
C VAL A 227 -8.31 6.49 -8.91
N GLU A 228 -7.94 5.31 -9.37
CA GLU A 228 -8.79 4.11 -9.24
C GLU A 228 -8.98 3.68 -7.78
N GLY A 229 -9.99 2.87 -7.51
CA GLY A 229 -10.26 2.34 -6.18
C GLY A 229 -9.16 1.42 -5.65
N ASP A 230 -9.02 1.36 -4.34
CA ASP A 230 -7.95 0.63 -3.64
C ASP A 230 -8.28 -0.85 -3.46
N TRP A 231 -7.65 -1.73 -4.24
CA TRP A 231 -7.83 -3.18 -4.16
C TRP A 231 -7.35 -3.77 -2.83
N SER A 232 -6.34 -3.16 -2.19
CA SER A 232 -5.86 -3.60 -0.88
C SER A 232 -6.92 -3.37 0.21
N ASN A 233 -7.59 -2.21 0.16
CA ASN A 233 -8.68 -1.88 1.09
C ASN A 233 -9.96 -2.65 0.74
N ALA A 234 -10.26 -2.86 -0.54
CA ALA A 234 -11.38 -3.66 -0.99
C ALA A 234 -11.32 -5.10 -0.46
N ALA A 235 -10.13 -5.67 -0.34
CA ALA A 235 -9.93 -7.05 0.10
C ALA A 235 -10.59 -7.36 1.44
N PHE A 236 -10.66 -6.39 2.37
CA PHE A 236 -11.32 -6.60 3.67
C PHE A 236 -12.83 -6.83 3.49
N PHE A 237 -13.50 -6.00 2.71
CA PHE A 237 -14.94 -6.12 2.44
C PHE A 237 -15.25 -7.35 1.56
N LEU A 238 -14.40 -7.67 0.60
CA LEU A 238 -14.55 -8.88 -0.21
C LEU A 238 -14.38 -10.15 0.65
N CYS A 239 -13.46 -10.16 1.62
CA CYS A 239 -13.33 -11.26 2.58
C CYS A 239 -14.54 -11.33 3.53
N MET A 240 -15.13 -10.19 3.97
CA MET A 240 -16.40 -10.21 4.70
C MET A 240 -17.51 -10.84 3.87
N GLY A 241 -17.59 -10.52 2.57
CA GLY A 241 -18.53 -11.14 1.63
C GLY A 241 -18.38 -12.65 1.55
N ALA A 242 -17.14 -13.17 1.57
CA ALA A 242 -16.87 -14.60 1.57
C ALA A 242 -17.36 -15.31 2.85
N LEU A 243 -17.63 -14.58 3.93
CA LEU A 243 -18.21 -15.10 5.19
C LEU A 243 -19.74 -14.93 5.27
N SER A 244 -20.35 -14.17 4.34
CA SER A 244 -21.78 -13.83 4.31
C SER A 244 -22.51 -14.61 3.20
N ARG A 245 -23.70 -15.14 3.51
CA ARG A 245 -24.56 -15.83 2.51
C ARG A 245 -25.13 -14.83 1.49
N GLN A 246 -25.51 -13.63 1.95
CA GLN A 246 -26.04 -12.58 1.08
C GLN A 246 -24.91 -11.84 0.35
N GLY A 247 -23.70 -11.85 0.93
CA GLY A 247 -22.49 -11.30 0.33
C GLY A 247 -22.34 -9.79 0.51
N VAL A 248 -21.17 -9.32 0.07
CA VAL A 248 -20.82 -7.89 0.03
C VAL A 248 -20.49 -7.50 -1.40
N ARG A 249 -20.98 -6.31 -1.80
CA ARG A 249 -20.69 -5.68 -3.08
C ARG A 249 -19.73 -4.52 -2.87
N VAL A 250 -18.63 -4.50 -3.61
CA VAL A 250 -17.62 -3.45 -3.57
C VAL A 250 -17.53 -2.79 -4.94
N SER A 251 -17.78 -1.48 -5.02
CA SER A 251 -17.74 -0.70 -6.26
C SER A 251 -16.56 0.27 -6.29
N GLY A 252 -16.25 0.81 -7.49
CA GLY A 252 -15.14 1.72 -7.74
C GLY A 252 -13.82 1.01 -8.07
N LEU A 253 -13.86 -0.27 -8.38
CA LEU A 253 -12.70 -1.11 -8.70
C LEU A 253 -12.51 -1.22 -10.21
N ASP A 254 -11.27 -1.01 -10.69
CA ASP A 254 -10.92 -1.30 -12.08
C ASP A 254 -10.47 -2.76 -12.22
N PRO A 255 -11.20 -3.61 -12.96
CA PRO A 255 -10.80 -5.00 -13.20
C PRO A 255 -9.50 -5.13 -14.02
N ALA A 256 -9.10 -4.08 -14.74
CA ALA A 256 -7.85 -4.03 -15.50
C ALA A 256 -6.68 -3.41 -14.72
N SER A 257 -6.90 -3.06 -13.45
CA SER A 257 -5.90 -2.43 -12.57
C SER A 257 -4.58 -3.21 -12.50
N LEU A 258 -3.48 -2.47 -12.46
CA LEU A 258 -2.13 -3.00 -12.19
C LEU A 258 -1.87 -3.24 -10.69
N GLN A 259 -2.79 -2.89 -9.80
CA GLN A 259 -2.65 -3.17 -8.38
C GLN A 259 -2.53 -4.69 -8.15
N ALA A 260 -1.44 -5.12 -7.50
CA ALA A 260 -1.19 -6.54 -7.23
C ALA A 260 -2.34 -7.21 -6.48
N ASP A 261 -2.94 -6.46 -5.55
CA ASP A 261 -3.97 -6.93 -4.64
C ASP A 261 -5.33 -7.19 -5.33
N ARG A 262 -5.47 -6.83 -6.63
CA ARG A 262 -6.57 -7.31 -7.48
C ARG A 262 -6.65 -8.85 -7.50
N ALA A 263 -5.53 -9.52 -7.27
CA ALA A 263 -5.46 -10.98 -7.14
C ALA A 263 -6.37 -11.53 -6.02
N ILE A 264 -6.91 -10.69 -5.13
CA ILE A 264 -7.86 -11.13 -4.09
C ILE A 264 -9.07 -11.85 -4.70
N THR A 265 -9.55 -11.46 -5.87
CA THR A 265 -10.68 -12.11 -6.54
C THR A 265 -10.37 -13.57 -6.89
N GLU A 266 -9.18 -13.83 -7.44
CA GLU A 266 -8.73 -15.20 -7.75
C GLU A 266 -8.44 -15.98 -6.46
N ILE A 267 -7.83 -15.35 -5.45
CA ILE A 267 -7.57 -15.97 -4.15
C ILE A 267 -8.88 -16.43 -3.51
N LEU A 268 -9.92 -15.58 -3.51
CA LEU A 268 -11.24 -15.92 -2.97
C LEU A 268 -11.91 -17.06 -3.72
N MET A 269 -11.82 -17.09 -5.05
CA MET A 269 -12.31 -18.23 -5.85
C MET A 269 -11.57 -19.52 -5.51
N ARG A 270 -10.25 -19.47 -5.30
CA ARG A 270 -9.46 -20.63 -4.87
C ARG A 270 -9.86 -21.12 -3.48
N PHE A 271 -10.22 -20.24 -2.57
CA PHE A 271 -10.81 -20.60 -1.28
C PHE A 271 -12.20 -21.25 -1.45
N GLY A 272 -12.89 -21.03 -2.56
CA GLY A 272 -14.23 -21.56 -2.85
C GLY A 272 -15.36 -20.58 -2.57
N ALA A 273 -15.06 -19.27 -2.45
CA ALA A 273 -16.08 -18.23 -2.43
C ALA A 273 -16.67 -18.00 -3.83
N GLU A 274 -17.90 -17.51 -3.88
CA GLU A 274 -18.56 -17.10 -5.11
C GLU A 274 -18.18 -15.65 -5.42
N VAL A 275 -17.51 -15.41 -6.55
CA VAL A 275 -17.05 -14.08 -6.98
C VAL A 275 -17.70 -13.73 -8.31
N ASN A 276 -18.36 -12.58 -8.37
CA ASN A 276 -18.92 -12.02 -9.60
C ASN A 276 -18.35 -10.62 -9.83
N ILE A 277 -17.94 -10.32 -11.06
CA ILE A 277 -17.36 -9.03 -11.46
C ILE A 277 -18.21 -8.43 -12.57
N GLU A 278 -18.78 -7.24 -12.31
CA GLU A 278 -19.64 -6.52 -13.25
C GLU A 278 -19.19 -5.06 -13.33
N GLY A 279 -18.54 -4.69 -14.43
CA GLY A 279 -17.99 -3.34 -14.61
C GLY A 279 -16.95 -3.00 -13.54
N ASP A 280 -17.20 -1.96 -12.75
CA ASP A 280 -16.35 -1.51 -11.64
C ASP A 280 -16.71 -2.15 -10.28
N THR A 281 -17.59 -3.15 -10.28
CA THR A 281 -18.17 -3.72 -9.07
C THR A 281 -17.84 -5.20 -8.94
N VAL A 282 -17.36 -5.58 -7.76
CA VAL A 282 -17.09 -6.98 -7.37
C VAL A 282 -18.05 -7.38 -6.28
N THR A 283 -18.77 -8.48 -6.48
CA THR A 283 -19.66 -9.08 -5.48
C THR A 283 -19.08 -10.42 -5.04
N VAL A 284 -18.92 -10.60 -3.73
CA VAL A 284 -18.46 -11.85 -3.14
C VAL A 284 -19.50 -12.40 -2.18
N ARG A 285 -19.76 -13.71 -2.26
CA ARG A 285 -20.64 -14.46 -1.37
C ARG A 285 -19.96 -15.71 -0.84
N ARG A 286 -20.50 -16.21 0.26
CA ARG A 286 -20.01 -17.42 0.88
C ARG A 286 -20.31 -18.64 0.01
N GLY A 287 -19.25 -19.36 -0.37
CA GLY A 287 -19.34 -20.69 -0.96
C GLY A 287 -18.85 -21.77 0.02
N THR A 288 -18.33 -22.86 -0.51
CA THR A 288 -17.69 -23.93 0.29
C THR A 288 -16.23 -23.62 0.48
N LEU A 289 -15.91 -22.93 1.58
CA LEU A 289 -14.56 -22.44 1.85
C LEU A 289 -13.63 -23.58 2.31
N ARG A 290 -12.42 -23.63 1.71
CA ARG A 290 -11.38 -24.61 2.01
C ARG A 290 -10.00 -23.97 1.97
N GLY A 291 -9.07 -24.52 2.74
CA GLY A 291 -7.67 -24.05 2.78
C GLY A 291 -6.95 -24.17 1.44
N ILE A 292 -5.96 -23.30 1.25
CA ILE A 292 -5.13 -23.22 0.04
C ILE A 292 -3.67 -23.04 0.37
N THR A 293 -2.77 -23.22 -0.59
CA THR A 293 -1.40 -22.69 -0.52
C THR A 293 -1.34 -21.36 -1.26
N LEU A 294 -0.80 -20.32 -0.64
CA LEU A 294 -0.68 -18.96 -1.18
C LEU A 294 0.78 -18.51 -1.17
N ASP A 295 1.28 -18.09 -2.35
CA ASP A 295 2.52 -17.32 -2.47
C ASP A 295 2.24 -15.84 -2.13
N ALA A 296 2.82 -15.35 -1.04
CA ALA A 296 2.65 -13.97 -0.58
C ALA A 296 3.60 -12.98 -1.26
N GLY A 297 4.60 -13.44 -1.99
CA GLY A 297 5.60 -12.60 -2.64
C GLY A 297 5.00 -11.48 -3.50
N PRO A 298 4.03 -11.76 -4.40
CA PRO A 298 3.33 -10.74 -5.18
C PRO A 298 2.38 -9.85 -4.37
N VAL A 299 1.72 -10.41 -3.35
CA VAL A 299 0.56 -9.82 -2.63
C VAL A 299 0.74 -9.75 -1.12
N PRO A 300 1.86 -9.23 -0.61
CA PRO A 300 2.17 -9.25 0.82
C PRO A 300 1.12 -8.53 1.67
N ASP A 301 0.44 -7.55 1.09
CA ASP A 301 -0.53 -6.73 1.80
C ASP A 301 -1.88 -7.42 2.01
N LEU A 302 -2.17 -8.49 1.28
CA LEU A 302 -3.35 -9.33 1.47
C LEU A 302 -3.18 -10.36 2.59
N VAL A 303 -1.95 -10.65 3.03
CA VAL A 303 -1.69 -11.74 3.99
C VAL A 303 -2.50 -11.64 5.28
N PRO A 304 -2.61 -10.49 5.97
CA PRO A 304 -3.38 -10.42 7.22
C PRO A 304 -4.85 -10.82 7.03
N VAL A 305 -5.53 -10.26 6.05
CA VAL A 305 -6.96 -10.52 5.82
C VAL A 305 -7.23 -11.92 5.30
N VAL A 306 -6.38 -12.42 4.39
CA VAL A 306 -6.48 -13.80 3.86
C VAL A 306 -6.21 -14.82 4.96
N SER A 307 -5.31 -14.53 5.90
CA SER A 307 -5.04 -15.40 7.05
C SER A 307 -6.25 -15.53 7.98
N VAL A 308 -6.98 -14.44 8.17
CA VAL A 308 -8.25 -14.46 8.94
C VAL A 308 -9.29 -15.31 8.21
N LEU A 309 -9.46 -15.14 6.90
CA LEU A 309 -10.37 -15.99 6.11
C LEU A 309 -9.95 -17.46 6.20
N ALA A 310 -8.66 -17.74 6.11
CA ALA A 310 -8.10 -19.10 6.23
C ALA A 310 -8.45 -19.76 7.58
N ALA A 311 -8.42 -18.99 8.67
CA ALA A 311 -8.78 -19.49 10.00
C ALA A 311 -10.27 -19.88 10.12
N LEU A 312 -11.12 -19.46 9.16
CA LEU A 312 -12.55 -19.72 9.09
C LEU A 312 -12.93 -20.66 7.92
N CYS A 313 -11.94 -21.27 7.25
CA CYS A 313 -12.14 -22.23 6.16
C CYS A 313 -11.98 -23.66 6.68
N ALA A 314 -12.45 -24.66 5.92
CA ALA A 314 -12.15 -26.05 6.21
C ALA A 314 -10.72 -26.41 5.78
N GLY A 315 -9.98 -27.16 6.60
CA GLY A 315 -8.63 -27.65 6.29
C GLY A 315 -7.51 -26.70 6.66
N GLU A 316 -6.34 -26.90 6.05
CA GLU A 316 -5.13 -26.15 6.31
C GLU A 316 -4.83 -25.16 5.17
N THR A 317 -4.43 -23.94 5.52
CA THR A 317 -3.87 -22.96 4.58
C THR A 317 -2.39 -22.74 4.89
N ARG A 318 -1.59 -22.73 3.82
CA ARG A 318 -0.16 -22.42 3.91
C ARG A 318 0.16 -21.15 3.15
N ILE A 319 0.75 -20.19 3.84
CA ILE A 319 1.25 -18.93 3.27
C ILE A 319 2.78 -19.01 3.22
N GLU A 320 3.35 -18.75 2.05
CA GLU A 320 4.76 -18.87 1.76
C GLU A 320 5.34 -17.57 1.18
N ASN A 321 6.67 -17.43 1.13
CA ASN A 321 7.37 -16.26 0.57
C ASN A 321 7.00 -14.94 1.23
N ALA A 322 6.74 -14.94 2.52
CA ALA A 322 6.22 -13.82 3.29
C ALA A 322 7.25 -13.13 4.19
N ALA A 323 8.55 -13.46 4.11
CA ALA A 323 9.60 -12.93 4.98
C ALA A 323 9.61 -11.39 5.07
N ARG A 324 9.31 -10.69 3.96
CA ARG A 324 9.26 -9.22 3.91
C ARG A 324 8.16 -8.59 4.77
N LEU A 325 7.19 -9.38 5.23
CA LEU A 325 6.15 -8.88 6.12
C LEU A 325 6.70 -8.50 7.50
N ARG A 326 7.86 -9.03 7.88
CA ARG A 326 8.51 -8.73 9.17
C ARG A 326 9.01 -7.30 9.30
N ILE A 327 9.28 -6.64 8.18
CA ILE A 327 9.83 -5.27 8.11
C ILE A 327 8.81 -4.24 7.59
N LYS A 328 7.52 -4.54 7.75
CA LYS A 328 6.41 -3.63 7.41
C LYS A 328 6.04 -2.72 8.61
N GLU A 329 4.84 -2.19 8.64
CA GLU A 329 4.31 -1.34 9.71
C GLU A 329 4.36 -2.02 11.08
N SER A 330 4.18 -3.33 11.09
CA SER A 330 4.45 -4.25 12.19
C SER A 330 5.28 -5.43 11.65
N ASP A 331 5.75 -6.35 12.51
CA ASP A 331 6.06 -7.71 12.04
C ASP A 331 4.74 -8.41 11.73
N ARG A 332 4.26 -8.27 10.49
CA ARG A 332 2.93 -8.73 10.08
C ARG A 332 2.74 -10.24 10.16
N LEU A 333 3.81 -11.05 10.09
CA LEU A 333 3.68 -12.49 10.33
C LEU A 333 3.32 -12.73 11.79
N ARG A 334 4.07 -12.13 12.70
CA ARG A 334 3.85 -12.25 14.15
C ARG A 334 2.50 -11.64 14.56
N THR A 335 2.17 -10.44 14.10
CA THR A 335 0.92 -9.76 14.51
C THR A 335 -0.31 -10.42 13.91
N THR A 336 -0.22 -11.02 12.72
CA THR A 336 -1.30 -11.83 12.14
C THR A 336 -1.49 -13.13 12.91
N ALA A 337 -0.40 -13.82 13.29
CA ALA A 337 -0.49 -15.01 14.14
C ALA A 337 -1.13 -14.67 15.48
N ALA A 338 -0.65 -13.62 16.15
CA ALA A 338 -1.21 -13.15 17.42
C ALA A 338 -2.70 -12.79 17.34
N LEU A 339 -3.14 -12.17 16.23
CA LEU A 339 -4.57 -11.88 15.99
C LEU A 339 -5.39 -13.17 15.97
N ILE A 340 -4.94 -14.17 15.21
CA ILE A 340 -5.66 -15.45 15.07
C ILE A 340 -5.70 -16.19 16.42
N GLU A 341 -4.58 -16.26 17.13
CA GLU A 341 -4.48 -16.90 18.47
C GLU A 341 -5.36 -16.20 19.50
N ALA A 342 -5.35 -14.86 19.52
CA ALA A 342 -6.16 -14.06 20.45
C ALA A 342 -7.69 -14.28 20.28
N LEU A 343 -8.09 -14.72 19.10
CA LEU A 343 -9.48 -15.06 18.78
C LEU A 343 -9.77 -16.57 18.89
N GLY A 344 -8.83 -17.37 19.41
CA GLY A 344 -8.98 -18.81 19.62
C GLY A 344 -8.76 -19.66 18.37
N GLY A 345 -8.10 -19.11 17.35
CA GLY A 345 -7.70 -19.83 16.14
C GLY A 345 -6.37 -20.59 16.34
N THR A 346 -6.05 -21.46 15.38
CA THR A 346 -4.82 -22.25 15.39
C THR A 346 -3.94 -21.82 14.22
N VAL A 347 -2.74 -21.31 14.56
CA VAL A 347 -1.75 -20.88 13.58
C VAL A 347 -0.35 -21.24 14.03
N ARG A 348 0.51 -21.59 13.11
CA ARG A 348 1.94 -21.78 13.34
C ARG A 348 2.72 -20.80 12.49
N GLU A 349 3.43 -19.90 13.14
CA GLU A 349 4.36 -18.97 12.50
C GLU A 349 5.60 -19.70 12.00
N LEU A 350 6.01 -19.41 10.76
CA LEU A 350 7.23 -19.85 10.13
C LEU A 350 8.19 -18.66 9.91
N PRO A 351 9.49 -18.87 9.66
CA PRO A 351 10.41 -17.77 9.35
C PRO A 351 9.95 -16.87 8.19
N ASP A 352 9.29 -17.45 7.18
CA ASP A 352 8.87 -16.80 5.95
C ASP A 352 7.37 -17.04 5.59
N GLY A 353 6.54 -17.40 6.58
CA GLY A 353 5.14 -17.71 6.29
C GLY A 353 4.31 -18.09 7.51
N LEU A 354 3.11 -18.58 7.23
CA LEU A 354 2.15 -19.05 8.23
C LEU A 354 1.54 -20.38 7.80
N VAL A 355 1.25 -21.24 8.75
CA VAL A 355 0.40 -22.43 8.57
C VAL A 355 -0.81 -22.26 9.48
N ILE A 356 -2.01 -22.20 8.89
CA ILE A 356 -3.25 -21.87 9.58
C ILE A 356 -4.19 -23.06 9.45
N THR A 357 -4.64 -23.58 10.59
CA THR A 357 -5.68 -24.63 10.63
C THR A 357 -7.04 -23.96 10.79
N GLY A 358 -7.87 -24.11 9.78
CA GLY A 358 -9.20 -23.53 9.79
C GLY A 358 -10.19 -24.27 10.69
N GLN A 359 -11.19 -23.54 11.16
CA GLN A 359 -12.23 -24.03 12.04
C GLN A 359 -13.58 -23.36 11.72
N PRO A 360 -14.71 -23.95 12.13
CA PRO A 360 -16.05 -23.43 11.75
C PRO A 360 -16.36 -22.02 12.25
N ALA A 361 -15.77 -21.62 13.36
CA ALA A 361 -15.90 -20.28 13.96
C ALA A 361 -14.73 -20.04 14.89
N LEU A 362 -14.35 -18.76 15.06
CA LEU A 362 -13.42 -18.31 16.09
C LEU A 362 -14.18 -17.95 17.39
N ALA A 363 -13.50 -18.00 18.52
CA ALA A 363 -14.13 -17.70 19.81
C ALA A 363 -14.53 -16.22 19.92
N GLY A 364 -13.68 -15.31 19.47
CA GLY A 364 -13.74 -13.88 19.75
C GLY A 364 -12.80 -13.49 20.88
N GLY A 365 -12.71 -12.21 21.21
CA GLY A 365 -11.79 -11.72 22.22
C GLY A 365 -11.22 -10.34 21.94
N SER A 366 -10.01 -10.05 22.44
CA SER A 366 -9.35 -8.76 22.28
C SER A 366 -8.11 -8.88 21.40
N VAL A 367 -8.01 -8.02 20.38
CA VAL A 367 -6.91 -7.97 19.41
C VAL A 367 -6.19 -6.63 19.55
N ASP A 368 -4.88 -6.67 19.70
CA ASP A 368 -4.02 -5.48 19.55
C ASP A 368 -3.69 -5.26 18.08
N ALA A 369 -4.10 -4.09 17.56
CA ALA A 369 -3.77 -3.69 16.19
C ALA A 369 -2.26 -3.42 15.98
N SER A 370 -1.50 -3.26 17.04
CA SER A 370 -0.04 -3.01 17.01
C SER A 370 0.35 -1.83 16.10
N GLY A 371 -0.51 -0.80 16.02
CA GLY A 371 -0.32 0.34 15.12
C GLY A 371 -0.44 0.02 13.63
N ASP A 372 -0.83 -1.20 13.26
CA ASP A 372 -0.97 -1.62 11.86
C ASP A 372 -2.46 -1.66 11.44
N HIS A 373 -2.81 -0.77 10.51
CA HIS A 373 -4.16 -0.66 9.97
C HIS A 373 -4.69 -1.97 9.38
N ARG A 374 -3.82 -2.79 8.78
CA ARG A 374 -4.24 -4.08 8.19
C ARG A 374 -4.61 -5.11 9.25
N ILE A 375 -3.95 -5.07 10.41
CA ILE A 375 -4.32 -5.93 11.55
C ILE A 375 -5.67 -5.47 12.13
N ALA A 376 -5.88 -4.16 12.31
CA ALA A 376 -7.15 -3.62 12.78
C ALA A 376 -8.33 -3.99 11.86
N MET A 377 -8.17 -3.81 10.55
CA MET A 377 -9.19 -4.15 9.56
C MET A 377 -9.41 -5.66 9.42
N SER A 378 -8.34 -6.47 9.56
CA SER A 378 -8.46 -7.94 9.58
C SER A 378 -9.23 -8.45 10.80
N ALA A 379 -9.07 -7.80 11.96
CA ALA A 379 -9.86 -8.12 13.16
C ALA A 379 -11.36 -7.83 12.94
N ALA A 380 -11.71 -6.82 12.15
CA ALA A 380 -13.10 -6.57 11.76
C ALA A 380 -13.67 -7.68 10.86
N VAL A 381 -12.87 -8.20 9.94
CA VAL A 381 -13.25 -9.37 9.13
C VAL A 381 -13.43 -10.60 10.03
N ALA A 382 -12.51 -10.83 10.97
CA ALA A 382 -12.58 -11.96 11.90
C ALA A 382 -13.87 -11.94 12.72
N ALA A 383 -14.34 -10.76 13.17
CA ALA A 383 -15.57 -10.61 13.92
C ALA A 383 -16.78 -11.20 13.19
N CYS A 384 -16.79 -11.18 11.85
CA CYS A 384 -17.88 -11.78 11.05
C CYS A 384 -17.98 -13.32 11.18
N GLY A 385 -16.92 -13.98 11.67
CA GLY A 385 -16.86 -15.44 11.86
C GLY A 385 -16.62 -15.87 13.31
N CYS A 386 -16.75 -14.94 14.29
CA CYS A 386 -16.61 -15.24 15.71
C CYS A 386 -17.93 -15.63 16.35
N THR A 387 -17.88 -16.26 17.54
CA THR A 387 -19.06 -16.59 18.37
C THR A 387 -19.27 -15.57 19.51
N GLN A 388 -18.24 -14.78 19.85
CA GLN A 388 -18.28 -13.73 20.86
C GLN A 388 -17.74 -12.42 20.26
N PRO A 389 -18.06 -11.26 20.85
CA PRO A 389 -17.56 -9.97 20.37
C PRO A 389 -16.04 -9.89 20.26
N VAL A 390 -15.57 -9.08 19.30
CA VAL A 390 -14.15 -8.79 19.08
C VAL A 390 -13.87 -7.33 19.47
N THR A 391 -12.94 -7.11 20.39
CA THR A 391 -12.47 -5.77 20.75
C THR A 391 -11.13 -5.49 20.06
N VAL A 392 -11.11 -4.46 19.22
CA VAL A 392 -9.89 -4.02 18.51
C VAL A 392 -9.26 -2.88 19.29
N CYS A 393 -8.12 -3.15 19.94
CA CYS A 393 -7.31 -2.15 20.61
C CYS A 393 -6.45 -1.39 19.59
N GLY A 394 -6.35 -0.06 19.71
CA GLY A 394 -5.61 0.77 18.76
C GLY A 394 -6.33 0.96 17.43
N SER A 395 -7.65 0.85 17.38
CA SER A 395 -8.48 0.85 16.17
C SER A 395 -8.39 2.13 15.30
N ALA A 396 -7.82 3.23 15.82
CA ALA A 396 -7.65 4.48 15.08
C ALA A 396 -6.60 4.37 13.97
N CYS A 397 -5.67 3.41 14.02
CA CYS A 397 -4.61 3.25 13.03
C CYS A 397 -5.12 2.98 11.60
N VAL A 398 -6.41 2.65 11.41
CA VAL A 398 -7.01 2.49 10.07
C VAL A 398 -6.91 3.78 9.24
N ALA A 399 -6.86 4.96 9.87
CA ALA A 399 -6.74 6.26 9.21
C ALA A 399 -5.49 6.36 8.33
N LYS A 400 -4.46 5.56 8.60
CA LYS A 400 -3.25 5.47 7.78
C LYS A 400 -3.52 5.12 6.30
N SER A 401 -4.53 4.31 6.02
CA SER A 401 -4.89 3.92 4.65
C SER A 401 -6.37 4.07 4.32
N TYR A 402 -7.27 4.02 5.32
CA TYR A 402 -8.71 4.05 5.13
C TYR A 402 -9.41 4.75 6.29
N PRO A 403 -9.42 6.09 6.35
CA PRO A 403 -10.02 6.83 7.46
C PRO A 403 -11.50 6.50 7.72
N ALA A 404 -12.29 6.32 6.67
CA ALA A 404 -13.72 6.00 6.75
C ALA A 404 -14.03 4.51 6.98
N PHE A 405 -13.02 3.65 7.19
CA PHE A 405 -13.22 2.19 7.29
C PHE A 405 -14.31 1.80 8.31
N TRP A 406 -14.31 2.41 9.49
CA TRP A 406 -15.26 2.07 10.53
C TRP A 406 -16.67 2.56 10.22
N GLU A 407 -16.81 3.66 9.49
CA GLU A 407 -18.09 4.18 9.02
C GLU A 407 -18.69 3.23 7.98
N ASP A 408 -17.90 2.85 6.98
CA ASP A 408 -18.30 1.92 5.93
C ASP A 408 -18.58 0.51 6.47
N PHE A 409 -17.76 0.03 7.43
CA PHE A 409 -18.03 -1.23 8.14
C PHE A 409 -19.37 -1.20 8.88
N THR A 410 -19.69 -0.09 9.55
CA THR A 410 -20.92 0.07 10.32
C THR A 410 -22.15 0.26 9.41
N ALA A 411 -21.96 0.84 8.21
CA ALA A 411 -23.00 1.01 7.22
C ALA A 411 -23.45 -0.32 6.58
N LEU A 412 -22.59 -1.34 6.59
CA LEU A 412 -22.98 -2.68 6.19
C LEU A 412 -24.01 -3.24 7.18
N GLN A 413 -25.05 -3.87 6.65
CA GLN A 413 -26.11 -4.49 7.46
C GLN A 413 -25.62 -5.77 8.13
N GLU A 414 -26.14 -6.06 9.30
CA GLU A 414 -25.96 -7.35 9.96
C GLU A 414 -26.82 -8.40 9.26
N GLU A 415 -26.19 -9.52 8.85
CA GLU A 415 -26.91 -10.59 8.24
C GLU A 415 -27.72 -11.35 9.32
N ALA A 416 -29.05 -11.47 9.13
CA ALA A 416 -29.88 -12.29 10.01
C ALA A 416 -29.43 -13.76 9.90
N LEU A 417 -29.21 -14.40 11.05
CA LEU A 417 -28.79 -15.79 11.18
C LEU A 417 -29.83 -16.77 10.68
#